data_6a3c700421b47a910a81d4508defe684
#
_entry.id   6a3c700421b47a910a81d4508defe684
#
_cell.length_a   1.000
_cell.length_b   1.000
_cell.length_c   1.000
_cell.angle_alpha   90.00
_cell.angle_beta   90.00
_cell.angle_gamma   90.00
#
_symmetry.space_group_name_H-M   'P 1'
#
loop_
_entity.id
_entity.type
_entity.pdbx_description
1 polymer ?
#
loop_
_entity_poly.entity_id
_entity_poly.type
_entity_poly.pdbx_seq_one_letter_code
_entity_poly.pdbx_strand_id
1 'polypeptide(L)'
;MTTTAPVLTSRVVGLAHYAARGVLEKVLARHGLTFQQSLALRAVAGADEPLDREALVDQVVDSLKTEKAEIRVMVEESVAAGLLEADPARPSRLRITDAGQEAHSRSVAETAPISARIYADIPAEELAAAGRTLTLITERANAELAAMK
;
A
#
# COMPACT_ATOMS: atom_id res chain seq x y z
N MET A 1 8.18 27.47 27.85
CA MET A 1 9.06 26.88 26.82
C MET A 1 8.30 26.77 25.51
N THR A 2 8.75 27.46 24.52
CA THR A 2 8.23 27.29 23.15
C THR A 2 8.84 26.02 22.57
N THR A 3 8.04 24.97 22.47
CA THR A 3 8.47 23.76 21.79
C THR A 3 8.47 24.05 20.29
N THR A 4 9.64 24.15 19.70
CA THR A 4 9.78 24.32 18.25
C THR A 4 9.25 23.04 17.59
N ALA A 5 8.28 23.18 16.69
CA ALA A 5 7.78 22.04 15.91
C ALA A 5 8.92 21.41 15.09
N PRO A 6 9.00 20.08 15.00
CA PRO A 6 10.04 19.44 14.21
C PRO A 6 9.88 19.79 12.73
N VAL A 7 10.99 20.13 12.10
CA VAL A 7 11.04 20.32 10.64
C VAL A 7 10.90 18.94 9.98
N LEU A 8 10.21 18.90 8.86
CA LEU A 8 10.07 17.66 8.09
C LEU A 8 11.44 17.18 7.59
N THR A 9 11.81 15.99 7.97
CA THR A 9 13.05 15.32 7.58
C THR A 9 12.73 13.88 7.17
N SER A 10 13.67 13.21 6.53
CA SER A 10 13.53 11.78 6.22
C SER A 10 13.24 10.95 7.46
N ARG A 11 13.79 11.32 8.62
CA ARG A 11 13.51 10.65 9.89
C ARG A 11 12.04 10.82 10.30
N VAL A 12 11.49 12.02 10.20
CA VAL A 12 10.09 12.29 10.56
C VAL A 12 9.15 11.50 9.63
N VAL A 13 9.43 11.51 8.33
CA VAL A 13 8.67 10.72 7.34
C VAL A 13 8.74 9.23 7.68
N GLY A 14 9.94 8.71 7.96
CA GLY A 14 10.14 7.31 8.29
C GLY A 14 9.40 6.89 9.54
N LEU A 15 9.48 7.67 10.62
CA LEU A 15 8.79 7.36 11.89
C LEU A 15 7.26 7.35 11.71
N ALA A 16 6.72 8.31 10.96
CA ALA A 16 5.29 8.36 10.66
C ALA A 16 4.85 7.13 9.86
N HIS A 17 5.63 6.76 8.84
CA HIS A 17 5.35 5.58 8.02
C HIS A 17 5.40 4.29 8.85
N TYR A 18 6.45 4.08 9.63
CA TYR A 18 6.60 2.86 10.43
C TYR A 18 5.48 2.72 11.47
N ALA A 19 5.11 3.82 12.14
CA ALA A 19 4.01 3.80 13.10
C ALA A 19 2.66 3.47 12.45
N ALA A 20 2.35 4.12 11.34
CA ALA A 20 1.11 3.87 10.60
C ALA A 20 1.07 2.44 10.04
N ARG A 21 2.19 1.97 9.48
CA ARG A 21 2.32 0.61 8.98
C ARG A 21 2.14 -0.42 10.11
N GLY A 22 2.71 -0.17 11.28
CA GLY A 22 2.55 -1.04 12.45
C GLY A 22 1.10 -1.24 12.84
N VAL A 23 0.30 -0.17 12.83
CA VAL A 23 -1.15 -0.24 13.06
C VAL A 23 -1.84 -1.07 11.98
N LEU A 24 -1.54 -0.76 10.72
CA LEU A 24 -2.13 -1.47 9.59
C LEU A 24 -1.83 -2.96 9.61
N GLU A 25 -0.58 -3.34 9.86
CA GLU A 25 -0.18 -4.76 9.91
C GLU A 25 -0.92 -5.54 11.00
N LYS A 26 -1.20 -4.92 12.15
CA LYS A 26 -2.01 -5.56 13.20
C LYS A 26 -3.45 -5.78 12.76
N VAL A 27 -4.04 -4.84 12.04
CA VAL A 27 -5.38 -5.02 11.46
C VAL A 27 -5.36 -6.13 10.41
N LEU A 28 -4.42 -6.07 9.48
CA LEU A 28 -4.30 -7.04 8.39
C LEU A 28 -4.13 -8.47 8.91
N ALA A 29 -3.33 -8.67 9.95
CA ALA A 29 -3.10 -9.98 10.54
C ALA A 29 -4.39 -10.64 11.03
N ARG A 30 -5.36 -9.85 11.52
CA ARG A 30 -6.68 -10.35 11.93
C ARG A 30 -7.50 -10.92 10.76
N HIS A 31 -7.16 -10.49 9.55
CA HIS A 31 -7.83 -10.93 8.33
C HIS A 31 -6.96 -11.89 7.49
N GLY A 32 -5.86 -12.39 8.08
CA GLY A 32 -4.96 -13.32 7.41
C GLY A 32 -4.15 -12.70 6.28
N LEU A 33 -3.94 -11.39 6.29
CA LEU A 33 -3.24 -10.65 5.24
C LEU A 33 -1.89 -10.13 5.72
N THR A 34 -0.91 -10.16 4.82
CA THR A 34 0.34 -9.42 4.98
C THR A 34 0.21 -8.02 4.38
N PHE A 35 1.13 -7.13 4.73
CA PHE A 35 1.19 -5.80 4.14
C PHE A 35 1.31 -5.84 2.61
N GLN A 36 2.21 -6.68 2.09
CA GLN A 36 2.39 -6.82 0.63
C GLN A 36 1.14 -7.35 -0.05
N GLN A 37 0.48 -8.36 0.53
CA GLN A 37 -0.78 -8.88 0.01
C GLN A 37 -1.87 -7.80 -0.04
N SER A 38 -1.94 -6.94 0.97
CA SER A 38 -2.92 -5.85 0.99
C SER A 38 -2.75 -4.88 -0.17
N LEU A 39 -1.51 -4.63 -0.59
CA LEU A 39 -1.22 -3.79 -1.76
C LEU A 39 -1.68 -4.45 -3.06
N ALA A 40 -1.41 -5.74 -3.20
CA ALA A 40 -1.87 -6.50 -4.37
C ALA A 40 -3.39 -6.54 -4.46
N LEU A 41 -4.07 -6.81 -3.34
CA LEU A 41 -5.53 -6.82 -3.31
C LEU A 41 -6.13 -5.47 -3.62
N ARG A 42 -5.55 -4.39 -3.10
CA ARG A 42 -5.98 -3.02 -3.41
C ARG A 42 -5.89 -2.72 -4.91
N ALA A 43 -4.76 -3.08 -5.53
CA ALA A 43 -4.55 -2.87 -6.94
C ALA A 43 -5.57 -3.63 -7.80
N VAL A 44 -5.80 -4.90 -7.50
CA VAL A 44 -6.74 -5.74 -8.25
C VAL A 44 -8.19 -5.33 -8.00
N ALA A 45 -8.56 -5.04 -6.74
CA ALA A 45 -9.89 -4.60 -6.38
C ALA A 45 -10.26 -3.24 -6.99
N GLY A 46 -9.27 -2.35 -7.15
CA GLY A 46 -9.47 -1.03 -7.74
C GLY A 46 -9.46 -1.00 -9.27
N ALA A 47 -9.09 -2.10 -9.91
CA ALA A 47 -9.06 -2.19 -11.37
C ALA A 47 -10.44 -2.54 -11.92
N ASP A 48 -10.80 -1.93 -13.05
CA ASP A 48 -12.09 -2.21 -13.73
C ASP A 48 -12.10 -3.57 -14.44
N GLU A 49 -10.92 -4.07 -14.77
CA GLU A 49 -10.71 -5.34 -15.48
C GLU A 49 -9.65 -6.17 -14.76
N PRO A 50 -9.60 -7.50 -15.00
CA PRO A 50 -8.50 -8.34 -14.51
C PRO A 50 -7.14 -7.77 -14.94
N LEU A 51 -6.18 -7.77 -14.02
CA LEU A 51 -4.85 -7.22 -14.26
C LEU A 51 -3.90 -8.29 -14.80
N ASP A 52 -3.07 -7.92 -15.76
CA ASP A 52 -1.94 -8.74 -16.15
C ASP A 52 -1.05 -9.02 -14.93
N ARG A 53 -0.61 -10.27 -14.77
CA ARG A 53 0.17 -10.72 -13.62
C ARG A 53 1.47 -9.92 -13.45
N GLU A 54 2.22 -9.74 -14.54
CA GLU A 54 3.46 -8.97 -14.48
C GLU A 54 3.22 -7.46 -14.25
N ALA A 55 2.13 -6.92 -14.78
CA ALA A 55 1.74 -5.53 -14.52
C ALA A 55 1.43 -5.31 -13.04
N LEU A 56 0.77 -6.26 -12.38
CA LEU A 56 0.53 -6.22 -10.94
C LEU A 56 1.86 -6.25 -10.16
N VAL A 57 2.76 -7.16 -10.53
CA VAL A 57 4.09 -7.24 -9.92
C VAL A 57 4.83 -5.91 -10.06
N ASP A 58 4.88 -5.34 -11.25
CA ASP A 58 5.57 -4.08 -11.52
C ASP A 58 4.98 -2.92 -10.72
N GLN A 59 3.67 -2.86 -10.58
CA GLN A 59 2.97 -1.84 -9.80
C GLN A 59 3.36 -1.89 -8.32
N VAL A 60 3.41 -3.08 -7.73
CA VAL A 60 3.78 -3.26 -6.32
C VAL A 60 5.27 -2.97 -6.11
N VAL A 61 6.13 -3.43 -7.03
CA VAL A 61 7.58 -3.15 -7.01
C VAL A 61 7.83 -1.65 -7.07
N ASP A 62 7.14 -0.95 -7.96
CA ASP A 62 7.28 0.50 -8.09
C ASP A 62 6.90 1.23 -6.80
N SER A 63 5.84 0.80 -6.13
CA SER A 63 5.40 1.39 -4.86
C SER A 63 6.37 1.12 -3.71
N LEU A 64 6.83 -0.13 -3.56
CA LEU A 64 7.63 -0.57 -2.41
C LEU A 64 9.13 -0.43 -2.61
N LYS A 65 9.60 -0.27 -3.84
CA LYS A 65 11.04 -0.25 -4.17
C LYS A 65 11.75 -1.51 -3.69
N THR A 66 11.10 -2.66 -3.83
CA THR A 66 11.63 -3.97 -3.43
C THR A 66 11.95 -4.84 -4.63
N GLU A 67 12.57 -5.99 -4.39
CA GLU A 67 12.98 -6.91 -5.46
C GLU A 67 11.78 -7.56 -6.16
N LYS A 68 11.84 -7.60 -7.48
CA LYS A 68 10.77 -8.15 -8.32
C LYS A 68 10.50 -9.63 -8.02
N ALA A 69 11.55 -10.41 -7.76
CA ALA A 69 11.43 -11.83 -7.41
C ALA A 69 10.61 -12.04 -6.13
N GLU A 70 10.81 -11.20 -5.12
CA GLU A 70 10.05 -11.23 -3.86
C GLU A 70 8.57 -11.00 -4.10
N ILE A 71 8.24 -10.02 -4.94
CA ILE A 71 6.83 -9.69 -5.24
C ILE A 71 6.17 -10.79 -6.10
N ARG A 72 6.90 -11.40 -7.01
CA ARG A 72 6.37 -12.56 -7.76
C ARG A 72 5.99 -13.70 -6.82
N VAL A 73 6.83 -13.99 -5.84
CA VAL A 73 6.54 -15.02 -4.81
C VAL A 73 5.27 -14.64 -4.03
N MET A 74 5.16 -13.38 -3.60
CA MET A 74 3.97 -12.91 -2.88
C MET A 74 2.69 -13.05 -3.71
N VAL A 75 2.74 -12.74 -4.99
CA VAL A 75 1.57 -12.90 -5.89
C VAL A 75 1.18 -14.37 -6.00
N GLU A 76 2.15 -15.29 -6.18
CA GLU A 76 1.88 -16.73 -6.20
C GLU A 76 1.31 -17.24 -4.88
N GLU A 77 1.82 -16.77 -3.76
CA GLU A 77 1.29 -17.09 -2.43
C GLU A 77 -0.15 -16.59 -2.27
N SER A 78 -0.47 -15.42 -2.82
CA SER A 78 -1.83 -14.88 -2.79
C SER A 78 -2.80 -15.71 -3.62
N VAL A 79 -2.36 -16.24 -4.75
CA VAL A 79 -3.14 -17.19 -5.56
C VAL A 79 -3.33 -18.50 -4.80
N ALA A 80 -2.27 -19.05 -4.23
CA ALA A 80 -2.33 -20.30 -3.45
C ALA A 80 -3.23 -20.17 -2.21
N ALA A 81 -3.26 -18.98 -1.59
CA ALA A 81 -4.13 -18.70 -0.45
C ALA A 81 -5.60 -18.45 -0.83
N GLY A 82 -5.92 -18.45 -2.11
CA GLY A 82 -7.29 -18.24 -2.58
C GLY A 82 -7.76 -16.77 -2.52
N LEU A 83 -6.83 -15.81 -2.47
CA LEU A 83 -7.15 -14.38 -2.45
C LEU A 83 -7.27 -13.81 -3.87
N LEU A 84 -6.47 -14.34 -4.78
CA LEU A 84 -6.45 -14.00 -6.20
C LEU A 84 -6.63 -15.27 -7.00
N GLU A 85 -7.14 -15.13 -8.23
CA GLU A 85 -7.27 -16.27 -9.16
C GLU A 85 -7.02 -15.82 -10.59
N ALA A 86 -6.62 -16.76 -11.44
CA ALA A 86 -6.49 -16.51 -12.87
C ALA A 86 -7.88 -16.24 -13.48
N ASP A 87 -7.96 -15.25 -14.36
CA ASP A 87 -9.18 -15.00 -15.11
C ASP A 87 -9.45 -16.16 -16.06
N PRO A 88 -10.65 -16.78 -16.04
CA PRO A 88 -10.96 -17.91 -16.90
C PRO A 88 -10.82 -17.63 -18.39
N ALA A 89 -11.14 -16.40 -18.82
CA ALA A 89 -11.04 -15.99 -20.23
C ALA A 89 -9.61 -15.66 -20.65
N ARG A 90 -8.78 -15.20 -19.71
CA ARG A 90 -7.39 -14.76 -19.96
C ARG A 90 -6.50 -15.19 -18.79
N PRO A 91 -5.97 -16.42 -18.78
CA PRO A 91 -5.23 -16.97 -17.63
C PRO A 91 -3.97 -16.21 -17.22
N SER A 92 -3.42 -15.36 -18.10
CA SER A 92 -2.29 -14.47 -17.77
C SER A 92 -2.70 -13.28 -16.90
N ARG A 93 -4.00 -13.05 -16.70
CA ARG A 93 -4.56 -11.98 -15.89
C ARG A 93 -5.12 -12.53 -14.58
N LEU A 94 -5.06 -11.70 -13.55
CA LEU A 94 -5.55 -12.03 -12.21
C LEU A 94 -6.76 -11.18 -11.87
N ARG A 95 -7.68 -11.80 -11.16
CA ARG A 95 -8.82 -11.13 -10.54
C ARG A 95 -8.89 -11.48 -9.06
N ILE A 96 -9.57 -10.65 -8.28
CA ILE A 96 -9.78 -10.92 -6.87
C ILE A 96 -10.87 -11.97 -6.70
N THR A 97 -10.66 -12.91 -5.79
CA THR A 97 -11.69 -13.89 -5.42
C THR A 97 -12.71 -13.28 -4.46
N ASP A 98 -13.84 -13.95 -4.23
CA ASP A 98 -14.80 -13.52 -3.20
C ASP A 98 -14.15 -13.46 -1.83
N ALA A 99 -13.32 -14.45 -1.49
CA ALA A 99 -12.58 -14.48 -0.22
C ALA A 99 -11.59 -13.31 -0.12
N GLY A 100 -10.87 -13.01 -1.21
CA GLY A 100 -9.96 -11.88 -1.27
C GLY A 100 -10.68 -10.54 -1.13
N GLN A 101 -11.82 -10.38 -1.81
CA GLN A 101 -12.65 -9.18 -1.71
C GLN A 101 -13.17 -8.99 -0.29
N GLU A 102 -13.62 -10.04 0.36
CA GLU A 102 -14.10 -10.00 1.73
C GLU A 102 -12.99 -9.59 2.70
N ALA A 103 -11.82 -10.22 2.62
CA ALA A 103 -10.68 -9.88 3.46
C ALA A 103 -10.25 -8.43 3.26
N HIS A 104 -10.17 -7.99 2.01
CA HIS A 104 -9.84 -6.60 1.66
C HIS A 104 -10.87 -5.62 2.24
N SER A 105 -12.16 -5.83 2.00
CA SER A 105 -13.23 -4.95 2.45
C SER A 105 -13.30 -4.86 3.98
N ARG A 106 -13.14 -5.97 4.67
CA ARG A 106 -13.13 -6.01 6.15
C ARG A 106 -11.93 -5.26 6.72
N SER A 107 -10.75 -5.45 6.15
CA SER A 107 -9.55 -4.74 6.59
C SER A 107 -9.66 -3.23 6.38
N VAL A 108 -10.21 -2.80 5.25
CA VAL A 108 -10.47 -1.39 4.96
C VAL A 108 -11.49 -0.80 5.94
N ALA A 109 -12.58 -1.52 6.20
CA ALA A 109 -13.63 -1.07 7.14
C ALA A 109 -13.09 -0.95 8.57
N GLU A 110 -12.22 -1.85 9.01
CA GLU A 110 -11.60 -1.79 10.34
C GLU A 110 -10.55 -0.68 10.43
N THR A 111 -9.80 -0.44 9.36
CA THR A 111 -8.76 0.59 9.32
C THR A 111 -9.33 2.00 9.26
N ALA A 112 -10.44 2.22 8.58
CA ALA A 112 -10.99 3.56 8.34
C ALA A 112 -11.23 4.37 9.63
N PRO A 113 -11.89 3.85 10.69
CA PRO A 113 -12.07 4.62 11.93
C PRO A 113 -10.76 4.85 12.68
N ILE A 114 -9.80 3.94 12.58
CA ILE A 114 -8.48 4.10 13.20
C ILE A 114 -7.74 5.26 12.50
N SER A 115 -7.72 5.25 11.18
CA SER A 115 -7.14 6.32 10.37
C SER A 115 -7.79 7.67 10.69
N ALA A 116 -9.10 7.71 10.80
CA ALA A 116 -9.84 8.92 11.16
C ALA A 116 -9.39 9.48 12.53
N ARG A 117 -9.15 8.62 13.51
CA ARG A 117 -8.63 9.06 14.81
C ARG A 117 -7.19 9.55 14.75
N ILE A 118 -6.36 8.93 13.92
CA ILE A 118 -4.95 9.36 13.74
C ILE A 118 -4.88 10.76 13.13
N TYR A 119 -5.74 11.07 12.19
CA TYR A 119 -5.77 12.36 11.51
C TYR A 119 -6.71 13.39 12.14
N ALA A 120 -7.43 13.01 13.20
CA ALA A 120 -8.40 13.90 13.85
C ALA A 120 -7.75 15.19 14.35
N ASP A 121 -8.49 16.29 14.25
CA ASP A 121 -8.09 17.62 14.73
C ASP A 121 -6.82 18.21 14.11
N ILE A 122 -6.29 17.58 13.05
CA ILE A 122 -5.25 18.20 12.23
C ILE A 122 -5.94 19.11 11.21
N PRO A 123 -5.60 20.40 11.16
CA PRO A 123 -6.25 21.31 10.20
C PRO A 123 -6.10 20.85 8.76
N ALA A 124 -7.16 20.99 7.97
CA ALA A 124 -7.18 20.58 6.57
C ALA A 124 -6.05 21.25 5.74
N GLU A 125 -5.72 22.49 6.05
CA GLU A 125 -4.65 23.23 5.38
C GLU A 125 -3.27 22.61 5.65
N GLU A 126 -3.04 22.14 6.87
CA GLU A 126 -1.78 21.45 7.23
C GLU A 126 -1.69 20.10 6.53
N LEU A 127 -2.78 19.35 6.48
CA LEU A 127 -2.83 18.08 5.75
C LEU A 127 -2.58 18.29 4.24
N ALA A 128 -3.17 19.33 3.66
CA ALA A 128 -2.96 19.65 2.25
C ALA A 128 -1.50 20.05 1.97
N ALA A 129 -0.91 20.88 2.84
CA ALA A 129 0.49 21.28 2.73
C ALA A 129 1.43 20.07 2.87
N ALA A 130 1.18 19.22 3.84
CA ALA A 130 1.95 17.98 4.04
C ALA A 130 1.84 17.06 2.81
N GLY A 131 0.65 16.90 2.27
CA GLY A 131 0.41 16.10 1.06
C GLY A 131 1.21 16.61 -0.14
N ARG A 132 1.19 17.91 -0.39
CA ARG A 132 1.97 18.52 -1.47
C ARG A 132 3.48 18.32 -1.28
N THR A 133 3.97 18.54 -0.07
CA THR A 133 5.39 18.41 0.26
C THR A 133 5.85 16.96 0.12
N LEU A 134 5.09 16.00 0.66
CA LEU A 134 5.43 14.58 0.57
C LEU A 134 5.38 14.06 -0.87
N THR A 135 4.43 14.53 -1.67
CA THR A 135 4.35 14.21 -3.10
C THR A 135 5.60 14.69 -3.84
N LEU A 136 6.02 15.92 -3.58
CA LEU A 136 7.25 16.47 -4.17
C LEU A 136 8.51 15.70 -3.75
N ILE A 137 8.59 15.32 -2.48
CA ILE A 137 9.70 14.48 -1.97
C ILE A 137 9.72 13.14 -2.71
N THR A 138 8.55 12.51 -2.88
CA THR A 138 8.43 11.24 -3.59
C THR A 138 8.91 11.35 -5.05
N GLU A 139 8.48 12.38 -5.76
CA GLU A 139 8.90 12.62 -7.14
C GLU A 139 10.41 12.81 -7.26
N ARG A 140 10.98 13.61 -6.38
CA ARG A 140 12.43 13.88 -6.37
C ARG A 140 13.24 12.64 -6.00
N ALA A 141 12.81 11.89 -5.00
CA ALA A 141 13.47 10.65 -4.61
C ALA A 141 13.41 9.60 -5.74
N ASN A 142 12.30 9.49 -6.44
CA ASN A 142 12.17 8.61 -7.60
C ASN A 142 13.13 9.02 -8.72
N ALA A 143 13.28 10.31 -8.96
CA ALA A 143 14.23 10.82 -9.97
C ALA A 143 15.69 10.51 -9.60
N GLU A 144 16.06 10.70 -8.34
CA GLU A 144 17.38 10.34 -7.85
C GLU A 144 17.64 8.83 -7.99
N LEU A 145 16.68 8.01 -7.60
CA LEU A 145 16.78 6.56 -7.71
C LEU A 145 16.96 6.12 -9.17
N ALA A 146 16.26 6.73 -10.10
CA ALA A 146 16.41 6.46 -11.52
C ALA A 146 17.79 6.85 -12.05
N ALA A 147 18.41 7.89 -11.50
CA ALA A 147 19.75 8.35 -11.88
C ALA A 147 20.88 7.48 -11.31
N MET A 148 20.60 6.64 -10.32
CA MET A 148 21.59 5.78 -9.65
C MET A 148 21.81 4.42 -10.34
N LYS A 149 21.37 4.26 -11.56
CA LYS A 149 21.52 3.00 -12.33
C LYS A 149 22.92 2.86 -12.90
#